data_26cf0a37b150b7bd9548d15f9c7bacd5
#
_entry.id   26cf0a37b150b7bd9548d15f9c7bacd5
#
_cell.length_a   1.000
_cell.length_b   1.000
_cell.length_c   1.000
_cell.angle_alpha   90.00
_cell.angle_beta   90.00
_cell.angle_gamma   90.00
#
_symmetry.space_group_name_H-M   'P 1'
#
loop_
_entity.id
_entity.type
_entity.pdbx_description
1 polymer ?
#
loop_
_entity_poly.entity_id
_entity_poly.type
_entity_poly.pdbx_seq_one_letter_code
_entity_poly.pdbx_strand_id
1 'polypeptide(L)'
;MTILPEVTSTMDVSNPYCLNAQVLVVPVDKAADFEDLTSLEGLTVAVESGSAGEAAATALGASTVAVAKQADTLLEVSAGTSDAAVIDLLMAGAMIGEGTSYEGLTYVLNLNELQKQESEEYGVGFRQGSNLVDEFNTFWAEKVADGTVLEVATTYGLQESVILE
;
A
#
# COMPACT_ATOMS: atom_id res chain seq x y z
N MET A 1 8.70 2.76 0.09
CA MET A 1 7.79 3.91 0.35
C MET A 1 7.19 4.37 -0.95
N THR A 2 5.95 4.84 -0.94
CA THR A 2 5.31 5.45 -2.11
C THR A 2 6.08 6.70 -2.55
N ILE A 3 6.34 6.82 -3.85
CA ILE A 3 7.03 7.99 -4.44
C ILE A 3 6.00 9.11 -4.61
N LEU A 4 5.98 10.02 -3.63
CA LEU A 4 5.09 11.18 -3.62
C LEU A 4 5.91 12.48 -3.80
N PRO A 5 5.31 13.59 -4.29
CA PRO A 5 5.99 14.88 -4.41
C PRO A 5 6.60 15.37 -3.09
N GLU A 6 5.94 15.13 -1.97
CA GLU A 6 6.42 15.48 -0.63
C GLU A 6 7.69 14.71 -0.27
N VAL A 7 7.76 13.43 -0.66
CA VAL A 7 8.91 12.56 -0.44
C VAL A 7 10.10 13.05 -1.27
N THR A 8 9.91 13.25 -2.58
CA THR A 8 10.98 13.68 -3.50
C THR A 8 11.46 15.10 -3.25
N SER A 9 10.69 15.92 -2.53
CA SER A 9 11.11 17.26 -2.11
C SER A 9 12.10 17.25 -0.93
N THR A 10 12.13 16.17 -0.15
CA THR A 10 12.89 16.08 1.11
C THR A 10 14.02 15.05 1.10
N MET A 11 13.99 14.11 0.14
CA MET A 11 15.01 13.07 -0.01
C MET A 11 15.21 12.71 -1.49
N ASP A 12 16.34 12.08 -1.79
CA ASP A 12 16.54 11.44 -3.08
C ASP A 12 15.90 10.05 -3.06
N VAL A 13 15.26 9.66 -4.15
CA VAL A 13 14.55 8.38 -4.24
C VAL A 13 15.12 7.59 -5.42
N SER A 14 15.23 6.28 -5.26
CA SER A 14 15.64 5.38 -6.34
C SER A 14 14.65 5.41 -7.51
N ASN A 15 15.02 4.80 -8.62
CA ASN A 15 14.05 4.39 -9.62
C ASN A 15 12.97 3.51 -8.95
N PRO A 16 11.73 3.54 -9.45
CA PRO A 16 10.68 2.69 -8.92
C PRO A 16 11.04 1.21 -9.14
N TYR A 17 10.81 0.40 -8.13
CA TYR A 17 11.11 -1.03 -8.18
C TYR A 17 9.88 -1.93 -8.02
N CYS A 18 8.77 -1.36 -7.56
CA CYS A 18 7.54 -2.11 -7.30
C CYS A 18 6.32 -1.21 -7.45
N LEU A 19 5.24 -1.77 -7.99
CA LEU A 19 3.92 -1.14 -8.03
C LEU A 19 3.13 -1.46 -6.77
N ASN A 20 2.30 -0.53 -6.34
CA ASN A 20 1.41 -0.65 -5.20
C ASN A 20 0.07 0.03 -5.48
N ALA A 21 -0.89 -0.17 -4.62
CA ALA A 21 -2.17 0.54 -4.58
C ALA A 21 -2.65 0.66 -3.14
N GLN A 22 -3.53 1.62 -2.88
CA GLN A 22 -4.25 1.70 -1.61
C GLN A 22 -5.51 0.85 -1.69
N VAL A 23 -5.75 -0.04 -0.72
CA VAL A 23 -6.92 -0.93 -0.71
C VAL A 23 -7.76 -0.73 0.54
N LEU A 24 -9.07 -0.89 0.37
CA LEU A 24 -10.04 -0.86 1.47
C LEU A 24 -10.15 -2.25 2.09
N VAL A 25 -9.78 -2.37 3.36
CA VAL A 25 -9.87 -3.60 4.16
C VAL A 25 -11.09 -3.54 5.07
N VAL A 26 -11.87 -4.61 5.08
CA VAL A 26 -13.12 -4.74 5.82
C VAL A 26 -13.26 -6.13 6.44
N PRO A 27 -14.16 -6.35 7.41
CA PRO A 27 -14.51 -7.69 7.87
C PRO A 27 -15.07 -8.56 6.72
N VAL A 28 -14.66 -9.82 6.65
CA VAL A 28 -15.09 -10.76 5.59
C VAL A 28 -16.62 -10.89 5.53
N ASP A 29 -17.28 -10.95 6.69
CA ASP A 29 -18.73 -11.07 6.79
C ASP A 29 -19.51 -9.84 6.33
N LYS A 30 -18.84 -8.71 6.13
CA LYS A 30 -19.40 -7.44 5.63
C LYS A 30 -18.92 -7.06 4.25
N ALA A 31 -18.05 -7.82 3.62
CA ALA A 31 -17.39 -7.49 2.37
C ALA A 31 -18.37 -7.00 1.27
N ALA A 32 -19.49 -7.70 1.12
CA ALA A 32 -20.51 -7.36 0.12
C ALA A 32 -21.15 -5.96 0.28
N ASP A 33 -21.11 -5.39 1.49
CA ASP A 33 -21.66 -4.05 1.74
C ASP A 33 -20.73 -2.94 1.19
N PHE A 34 -19.48 -3.29 0.85
CA PHE A 34 -18.43 -2.34 0.47
C PHE A 34 -17.96 -2.48 -0.98
N GLU A 35 -18.26 -3.59 -1.68
CA GLU A 35 -17.71 -3.87 -3.02
C GLU A 35 -18.12 -2.86 -4.10
N ASP A 36 -19.31 -2.28 -4.00
CA ASP A 36 -19.87 -1.35 -4.99
C ASP A 36 -19.78 0.12 -4.58
N LEU A 37 -19.00 0.47 -3.56
CA LEU A 37 -18.87 1.85 -3.12
C LEU A 37 -18.16 2.72 -4.17
N THR A 38 -18.65 3.94 -4.33
CA THR A 38 -18.03 4.97 -5.18
C THR A 38 -17.45 6.14 -4.38
N SER A 39 -17.66 6.14 -3.07
CA SER A 39 -17.08 7.06 -2.08
C SER A 39 -16.99 6.37 -0.73
N LEU A 40 -16.27 6.97 0.21
CA LEU A 40 -16.16 6.49 1.60
C LEU A 40 -16.90 7.41 2.58
N GLU A 41 -17.82 8.26 2.08
CA GLU A 41 -18.62 9.15 2.91
C GLU A 41 -19.45 8.35 3.93
N GLY A 42 -19.43 8.82 5.18
CA GLY A 42 -20.16 8.19 6.29
C GLY A 42 -19.44 7.03 6.95
N LEU A 43 -18.30 6.57 6.40
CA LEU A 43 -17.47 5.53 7.00
C LEU A 43 -16.41 6.13 7.92
N THR A 44 -16.14 5.42 9.03
CA THR A 44 -15.00 5.63 9.89
C THR A 44 -13.87 4.70 9.43
N VAL A 45 -12.78 5.27 8.91
CA VAL A 45 -11.71 4.51 8.24
C VAL A 45 -10.38 4.69 8.97
N ALA A 46 -9.80 3.60 9.46
CA ALA A 46 -8.48 3.60 10.08
C ALA A 46 -7.38 3.73 9.02
N VAL A 47 -6.41 4.62 9.26
CA VAL A 47 -5.31 4.92 8.34
C VAL A 47 -4.01 5.15 9.10
N GLU A 48 -2.86 4.90 8.47
CA GLU A 48 -1.58 5.35 9.03
C GLU A 48 -1.42 6.86 8.82
N SER A 49 -1.08 7.57 9.86
CA SER A 49 -0.92 9.03 9.85
C SER A 49 0.14 9.49 8.85
N GLY A 50 -0.21 10.41 7.95
CA GLY A 50 0.66 10.97 6.93
C GLY A 50 0.94 10.02 5.76
N SER A 51 0.18 8.95 5.61
CA SER A 51 0.34 7.96 4.52
C SER A 51 -0.43 8.35 3.25
N ALA A 52 -0.09 7.67 2.15
CA ALA A 52 -0.89 7.71 0.92
C ALA A 52 -2.32 7.21 1.15
N GLY A 53 -2.49 6.21 2.03
CA GLY A 53 -3.79 5.69 2.44
C GLY A 53 -4.67 6.72 3.15
N GLU A 54 -4.10 7.56 4.03
CA GLU A 54 -4.83 8.67 4.65
C GLU A 54 -5.28 9.69 3.62
N ALA A 55 -4.40 10.04 2.68
CA ALA A 55 -4.74 10.97 1.60
C ALA A 55 -5.85 10.41 0.70
N ALA A 56 -5.78 9.14 0.31
CA ALA A 56 -6.77 8.46 -0.51
C ALA A 56 -8.15 8.37 0.19
N ALA A 57 -8.16 7.93 1.46
CA ALA A 57 -9.39 7.84 2.25
C ALA A 57 -10.06 9.20 2.43
N THR A 58 -9.28 10.24 2.74
CA THR A 58 -9.77 11.62 2.89
C THR A 58 -10.35 12.16 1.58
N ALA A 59 -9.67 11.93 0.45
CA ALA A 59 -10.13 12.37 -0.87
C ALA A 59 -11.46 11.71 -1.28
N LEU A 60 -11.74 10.51 -0.78
CA LEU A 60 -12.99 9.77 -0.99
C LEU A 60 -14.07 10.08 0.07
N GLY A 61 -13.82 11.03 0.98
CA GLY A 61 -14.82 11.52 1.94
C GLY A 61 -14.91 10.75 3.25
N ALA A 62 -13.96 9.87 3.57
CA ALA A 62 -13.95 9.12 4.82
C ALA A 62 -13.74 10.03 6.05
N SER A 63 -14.29 9.62 7.20
CA SER A 63 -13.89 10.10 8.51
C SER A 63 -12.69 9.29 8.98
N THR A 64 -11.47 9.83 8.87
CA THR A 64 -10.25 9.08 9.15
C THR A 64 -9.93 8.99 10.64
N VAL A 65 -9.50 7.80 11.08
CA VAL A 65 -8.87 7.53 12.39
C VAL A 65 -7.40 7.25 12.15
N ALA A 66 -6.54 8.23 12.42
CA ALA A 66 -5.11 8.13 12.17
C ALA A 66 -4.40 7.37 13.30
N VAL A 67 -3.68 6.31 12.95
CA VAL A 67 -2.84 5.52 13.84
C VAL A 67 -1.36 5.64 13.45
N ALA A 68 -0.46 5.10 14.27
CA ALA A 68 0.98 5.28 14.06
C ALA A 68 1.58 4.33 13.02
N LYS A 69 0.92 3.19 12.73
CA LYS A 69 1.42 2.15 11.81
C LYS A 69 0.27 1.52 11.04
N GLN A 70 0.52 1.09 9.81
CA GLN A 70 -0.47 0.37 9.02
C GLN A 70 -1.02 -0.89 9.72
N ALA A 71 -0.18 -1.66 10.37
CA ALA A 71 -0.63 -2.85 11.12
C ALA A 71 -1.66 -2.53 12.23
N ASP A 72 -1.57 -1.34 12.83
CA ASP A 72 -2.51 -0.92 13.87
C ASP A 72 -3.90 -0.62 13.31
N THR A 73 -4.02 -0.27 12.01
CA THR A 73 -5.30 -0.05 11.36
C THR A 73 -6.16 -1.32 11.31
N LEU A 74 -5.51 -2.47 11.11
CA LEU A 74 -6.19 -3.76 11.08
C LEU A 74 -6.76 -4.16 12.46
N LEU A 75 -6.11 -3.70 13.53
CA LEU A 75 -6.63 -3.88 14.91
C LEU A 75 -7.90 -3.06 15.12
N GLU A 76 -7.96 -1.81 14.60
CA GLU A 76 -9.16 -0.96 14.69
C GLU A 76 -10.38 -1.62 14.01
N VAL A 77 -10.17 -2.22 12.83
CA VAL A 77 -11.24 -2.94 12.12
C VAL A 77 -11.62 -4.23 12.86
N SER A 78 -10.64 -5.01 13.29
CA SER A 78 -10.89 -6.26 14.03
C SER A 78 -11.61 -6.04 15.36
N ALA A 79 -11.35 -4.90 16.02
CA ALA A 79 -12.02 -4.50 17.25
C ALA A 79 -13.42 -3.88 17.03
N GLY A 80 -13.77 -3.57 15.77
CA GLY A 80 -15.02 -2.90 15.42
C GLY A 80 -15.07 -1.41 15.82
N THR A 81 -13.92 -0.78 16.04
CA THR A 81 -13.80 0.66 16.34
C THR A 81 -13.73 1.51 15.07
N SER A 82 -13.39 0.91 13.94
CA SER A 82 -13.49 1.48 12.60
C SER A 82 -14.27 0.53 11.69
N ASP A 83 -15.00 1.09 10.72
CA ASP A 83 -15.78 0.32 9.74
C ASP A 83 -14.86 -0.39 8.74
N ALA A 84 -13.75 0.28 8.38
CA ALA A 84 -12.77 -0.20 7.42
C ALA A 84 -11.37 0.33 7.76
N ALA A 85 -10.35 -0.18 7.06
CA ALA A 85 -9.01 0.39 7.03
C ALA A 85 -8.56 0.63 5.60
N VAL A 86 -7.64 1.60 5.40
CA VAL A 86 -6.92 1.76 4.14
C VAL A 86 -5.45 1.49 4.38
N ILE A 87 -4.90 0.54 3.65
CA ILE A 87 -3.50 0.12 3.69
C ILE A 87 -2.97 -0.18 2.29
N ASP A 88 -1.67 -0.35 2.19
CA ASP A 88 -1.00 -0.79 0.97
C ASP A 88 -1.44 -2.20 0.55
N LEU A 89 -1.69 -2.41 -0.73
CA LEU A 89 -2.04 -3.73 -1.30
C LEU A 89 -1.00 -4.81 -0.94
N LEU A 90 0.29 -4.45 -1.03
CA LEU A 90 1.37 -5.38 -0.68
C LEU A 90 1.34 -5.75 0.81
N MET A 91 1.02 -4.80 1.68
CA MET A 91 0.85 -5.05 3.11
C MET A 91 -0.39 -5.92 3.36
N ALA A 92 -1.51 -5.64 2.68
CA ALA A 92 -2.72 -6.46 2.77
C ALA A 92 -2.43 -7.91 2.40
N GLY A 93 -1.77 -8.15 1.26
CA GLY A 93 -1.38 -9.48 0.81
C GLY A 93 -0.47 -10.25 1.78
N ALA A 94 0.34 -9.54 2.57
CA ALA A 94 1.23 -10.15 3.55
C ALA A 94 0.57 -10.42 4.92
N MET A 95 -0.46 -9.64 5.30
CA MET A 95 -1.01 -9.67 6.67
C MET A 95 -2.40 -10.29 6.76
N ILE A 96 -3.16 -10.29 5.67
CA ILE A 96 -4.57 -10.72 5.62
C ILE A 96 -4.65 -12.08 4.92
N GLY A 97 -5.52 -12.95 5.40
CA GLY A 97 -5.80 -14.24 4.79
C GLY A 97 -5.68 -15.42 5.75
N GLU A 98 -5.95 -16.60 5.22
CA GLU A 98 -5.95 -17.84 5.97
C GLU A 98 -4.61 -18.11 6.69
N GLY A 99 -4.69 -18.44 7.97
CA GLY A 99 -3.51 -18.71 8.81
C GLY A 99 -2.79 -17.46 9.35
N THR A 100 -3.30 -16.27 9.06
CA THR A 100 -2.79 -15.01 9.65
C THR A 100 -3.60 -14.60 10.88
N SER A 101 -3.10 -13.60 11.63
CA SER A 101 -3.86 -13.01 12.74
C SER A 101 -5.10 -12.22 12.28
N TYR A 102 -5.22 -11.97 10.98
CA TYR A 102 -6.28 -11.17 10.35
C TYR A 102 -7.07 -11.96 9.29
N GLU A 103 -7.24 -13.28 9.50
CA GLU A 103 -8.03 -14.13 8.60
C GLU A 103 -9.51 -13.75 8.52
N GLY A 104 -10.02 -12.99 9.51
CA GLY A 104 -11.37 -12.43 9.51
C GLY A 104 -11.53 -11.15 8.70
N LEU A 105 -10.46 -10.65 8.07
CA LEU A 105 -10.47 -9.47 7.23
C LEU A 105 -10.22 -9.83 5.76
N THR A 106 -10.69 -8.98 4.87
CA THR A 106 -10.41 -9.03 3.42
C THR A 106 -10.29 -7.63 2.86
N TYR A 107 -9.68 -7.45 1.70
CA TYR A 107 -9.76 -6.19 0.97
C TYR A 107 -10.74 -6.31 -0.20
N VAL A 108 -11.50 -5.25 -0.49
CA VAL A 108 -12.61 -5.27 -1.44
C VAL A 108 -12.49 -4.22 -2.56
N LEU A 109 -11.81 -3.12 -2.33
CA LEU A 109 -11.67 -2.03 -3.30
C LEU A 109 -10.22 -1.61 -3.46
N ASN A 110 -9.82 -1.38 -4.70
CA ASN A 110 -8.61 -0.65 -5.05
C ASN A 110 -8.98 0.84 -5.17
N LEU A 111 -8.49 1.67 -4.25
CA LEU A 111 -8.85 3.08 -4.20
C LEU A 111 -8.19 3.90 -5.30
N ASN A 112 -7.05 3.46 -5.86
CA ASN A 112 -6.44 4.11 -7.01
C ASN A 112 -7.35 3.96 -8.25
N GLU A 113 -7.92 2.77 -8.48
CA GLU A 113 -8.90 2.54 -9.55
C GLU A 113 -10.17 3.36 -9.35
N LEU A 114 -10.67 3.41 -8.11
CA LEU A 114 -11.86 4.20 -7.75
C LEU A 114 -11.65 5.69 -8.03
N GLN A 115 -10.46 6.21 -7.76
CA GLN A 115 -10.06 7.59 -8.06
C GLN A 115 -9.61 7.80 -9.51
N LYS A 116 -9.57 6.76 -10.35
CA LYS A 116 -9.04 6.77 -11.72
C LYS A 116 -7.59 7.25 -11.78
N GLN A 117 -6.80 6.83 -10.80
CA GLN A 117 -5.37 7.07 -10.71
C GLN A 117 -4.60 5.83 -11.14
N GLU A 118 -3.38 6.03 -11.61
CA GLU A 118 -2.45 4.94 -11.89
C GLU A 118 -2.00 4.27 -10.58
N SER A 119 -1.45 3.06 -10.69
CA SER A 119 -0.81 2.37 -9.56
C SER A 119 0.30 3.24 -8.97
N GLU A 120 0.45 3.17 -7.66
CA GLU A 120 1.54 3.85 -6.98
C GLU A 120 2.87 3.16 -7.25
N GLU A 121 3.93 3.95 -7.33
CA GLU A 121 5.30 3.45 -7.45
C GLU A 121 6.02 3.48 -6.10
N TYR A 122 6.72 2.39 -5.80
CA TYR A 122 7.58 2.29 -4.62
C TYR A 122 9.04 2.53 -4.99
N GLY A 123 9.69 3.37 -4.22
CA GLY A 123 11.14 3.62 -4.26
C GLY A 123 11.80 3.48 -2.90
N VAL A 124 13.11 3.41 -2.92
CA VAL A 124 13.96 3.47 -1.71
C VAL A 124 14.40 4.92 -1.51
N GLY A 125 14.09 5.47 -0.32
CA GLY A 125 14.49 6.83 0.05
C GLY A 125 15.91 6.89 0.59
N PHE A 126 16.66 7.89 0.15
CA PHE A 126 18.01 8.19 0.58
C PHE A 126 18.11 9.65 1.04
N ARG A 127 19.10 9.94 1.87
CA ARG A 127 19.43 11.33 2.22
C ARG A 127 19.76 12.13 0.96
N GLN A 128 19.30 13.36 0.88
CA GLN A 128 19.63 14.27 -0.25
C GLN A 128 21.14 14.36 -0.49
N GLY A 129 21.53 14.27 -1.77
CA GLY A 129 22.93 14.23 -2.21
C GLY A 129 23.67 12.94 -1.90
N SER A 130 22.95 11.83 -1.67
CA SER A 130 23.54 10.52 -1.44
C SER A 130 23.97 9.88 -2.76
N ASN A 131 25.20 9.37 -2.84
CA ASN A 131 25.67 8.55 -3.96
C ASN A 131 25.05 7.14 -3.98
N LEU A 132 24.40 6.73 -2.88
CA LEU A 132 23.77 5.41 -2.78
C LEU A 132 22.57 5.24 -3.71
N VAL A 133 21.95 6.31 -4.19
CA VAL A 133 20.86 6.24 -5.18
C VAL A 133 21.35 5.56 -6.45
N ASP A 134 22.42 6.04 -7.03
CA ASP A 134 22.99 5.51 -8.27
C ASP A 134 23.53 4.08 -8.08
N GLU A 135 24.15 3.81 -6.92
CA GLU A 135 24.62 2.48 -6.56
C GLU A 135 23.46 1.48 -6.42
N PHE A 136 22.38 1.89 -5.77
CA PHE A 136 21.17 1.07 -5.64
C PHE A 136 20.52 0.82 -7.00
N ASN A 137 20.32 1.86 -7.82
CA ASN A 137 19.72 1.71 -9.13
C ASN A 137 20.54 0.78 -10.03
N THR A 138 21.87 0.88 -9.98
CA THR A 138 22.77 -0.02 -10.73
C THR A 138 22.63 -1.45 -10.22
N PHE A 139 22.69 -1.67 -8.90
CA PHE A 139 22.50 -2.97 -8.29
C PHE A 139 21.15 -3.59 -8.65
N TRP A 140 20.08 -2.79 -8.58
CA TRP A 140 18.73 -3.26 -8.92
C TRP A 140 18.64 -3.72 -10.37
N ALA A 141 19.15 -2.90 -11.30
CA ALA A 141 19.17 -3.24 -12.72
C ALA A 141 19.96 -4.53 -13.02
N GLU A 142 21.10 -4.74 -12.35
CA GLU A 142 21.84 -6.00 -12.45
C GLU A 142 21.03 -7.21 -11.96
N LYS A 143 20.29 -7.06 -10.84
CA LYS A 143 19.47 -8.13 -10.27
C LYS A 143 18.19 -8.41 -11.05
N VAL A 144 17.66 -7.42 -11.74
CA VAL A 144 16.60 -7.62 -12.75
C VAL A 144 17.16 -8.41 -13.94
N ALA A 145 18.30 -7.98 -14.47
CA ALA A 145 18.90 -8.59 -15.67
C ALA A 145 19.34 -10.05 -15.45
N ASP A 146 19.80 -10.41 -14.25
CA ASP A 146 20.22 -11.79 -13.92
C ASP A 146 19.04 -12.69 -13.47
N GLY A 147 17.82 -12.14 -13.38
CA GLY A 147 16.59 -12.86 -13.02
C GLY A 147 16.36 -13.04 -11.51
N THR A 148 17.28 -12.59 -10.67
CA THR A 148 17.18 -12.73 -9.20
C THR A 148 15.92 -12.06 -8.65
N VAL A 149 15.58 -10.85 -9.14
CA VAL A 149 14.39 -10.11 -8.67
C VAL A 149 13.12 -10.91 -8.95
N LEU A 150 12.97 -11.45 -10.17
CA LEU A 150 11.79 -12.23 -10.54
C LEU A 150 11.68 -13.52 -9.72
N GLU A 151 12.80 -14.23 -9.49
CA GLU A 151 12.83 -15.44 -8.68
C GLU A 151 12.37 -15.18 -7.24
N VAL A 152 12.92 -14.13 -6.60
CA VAL A 152 12.53 -13.73 -5.24
C VAL A 152 11.08 -13.28 -5.20
N ALA A 153 10.65 -12.41 -6.13
CA ALA A 153 9.27 -11.94 -6.20
C ALA A 153 8.26 -13.10 -6.34
N THR A 154 8.58 -14.08 -7.19
CA THR A 154 7.73 -15.28 -7.37
C THR A 154 7.62 -16.09 -6.09
N THR A 155 8.69 -16.20 -5.31
CA THR A 155 8.67 -16.90 -4.01
C THR A 155 7.67 -16.30 -3.03
N TYR A 156 7.46 -14.99 -3.11
CA TYR A 156 6.54 -14.25 -2.23
C TYR A 156 5.21 -13.87 -2.90
N GLY A 157 4.93 -14.34 -4.13
CA GLY A 157 3.71 -14.03 -4.84
C GLY A 157 3.60 -12.57 -5.36
N LEU A 158 4.75 -11.89 -5.51
CA LEU A 158 4.84 -10.47 -5.89
C LEU A 158 5.29 -10.23 -7.33
N GLN A 159 5.34 -11.28 -8.17
CA GLN A 159 5.88 -11.20 -9.53
C GLN A 159 5.13 -10.21 -10.44
N GLU A 160 3.84 -9.95 -10.17
CA GLU A 160 3.05 -8.97 -10.92
C GLU A 160 3.22 -7.53 -10.41
N SER A 161 3.83 -7.37 -9.24
CA SER A 161 4.02 -6.06 -8.62
C SER A 161 5.42 -5.48 -8.83
N VAL A 162 6.44 -6.32 -9.11
CA VAL A 162 7.81 -5.84 -9.33
C VAL A 162 7.98 -5.25 -10.72
N ILE A 163 8.77 -4.17 -10.81
CA ILE A 163 9.12 -3.52 -12.08
C ILE A 163 10.42 -4.16 -12.59
N LEU A 164 10.35 -4.74 -13.78
CA LEU A 164 11.44 -5.49 -14.41
C LEU A 164 12.05 -4.77 -15.64
N GLU A 165 11.83 -3.45 -15.75
CA GLU A 165 12.33 -2.61 -16.85
C GLU A 165 13.43 -1.66 -16.39
#